data_ee4507a261bbf2ad95d5447077302181
#
_entry.id   ee4507a261bbf2ad95d5447077302181
#
_cell.length_a   1.000
_cell.length_b   1.000
_cell.length_c   1.000
_cell.angle_alpha   90.00
_cell.angle_beta   90.00
_cell.angle_gamma   90.00
#
_symmetry.space_group_name_H-M   'P 1'
#
loop_
_entity.id
_entity.type
_entity.pdbx_description
1 polymer ?
#
loop_
_entity_poly.entity_id
_entity_poly.type
_entity_poly.pdbx_seq_one_letter_code
_entity_poly.pdbx_strand_id
1 'polypeptide(L)'
;MPRTLIVTNDFPPRRGGIQSFVHALATRLPEGTVTVYAPAWKGAAEFDARQSFPVLRHPTSLMLPVPAVSRRAVAMARQHGCDTVLFGAAAPLGLITPALRKAGVTRAVALTHGHEAGWAALPGARTLLHRIGDEVDVITYLGEYFRVRLARALSPEAQRRMARLAPGVDVSFFRPGAGGDAIRQRLGLNRRPVVTCVSRMVPRKGQDTLITAWSQIKAQVSDAVLLLVGDGPYAPALRKLARRRNASDIVFTGPVPWPELPGYYDAADVFAMPCRTRRGGLDVEGLGIVYLEASATGLPVIGGDSGGAPDAILDGETGYVVRDVPSVVARVTELLRDPEKARAMGEKGLAWVEREWREELSAARLSAILEPKSQPPA
;
A
#
# COMPACT_ATOMS: atom_id res chain seq x y z
N MET A 1 -0.92 -16.14 22.66
CA MET A 1 -0.34 -15.27 21.63
C MET A 1 0.78 -14.42 22.23
N PRO A 2 1.85 -14.15 21.48
CA PRO A 2 2.97 -13.37 21.96
C PRO A 2 2.57 -11.92 22.24
N ARG A 3 3.20 -11.29 23.24
CA ARG A 3 3.07 -9.85 23.47
C ARG A 3 4.06 -9.09 22.58
N THR A 4 3.54 -8.25 21.72
CA THR A 4 4.29 -7.64 20.63
C THR A 4 4.55 -6.16 20.88
N LEU A 5 5.83 -5.76 20.87
CA LEU A 5 6.24 -4.36 20.76
C LEU A 5 6.39 -3.99 19.28
N ILE A 6 5.56 -3.10 18.78
CA ILE A 6 5.71 -2.51 17.44
C ILE A 6 6.62 -1.30 17.53
N VAL A 7 7.76 -1.33 16.86
CA VAL A 7 8.71 -0.20 16.79
C VAL A 7 8.71 0.34 15.35
N THR A 8 8.26 1.59 15.18
CA THR A 8 8.07 2.12 13.82
C THR A 8 8.23 3.63 13.74
N ASN A 9 8.77 4.12 12.63
CA ASN A 9 8.71 5.53 12.23
C ASN A 9 7.40 5.90 11.53
N ASP A 10 6.64 4.90 11.11
CA ASP A 10 5.45 5.05 10.30
C ASP A 10 4.21 4.63 11.08
N PHE A 11 3.61 5.62 11.76
CA PHE A 11 2.38 5.43 12.54
C PHE A 11 1.51 6.69 12.48
N PRO A 12 0.18 6.58 12.52
CA PRO A 12 -0.69 7.76 12.61
C PRO A 12 -0.40 8.62 13.84
N PRO A 13 -0.79 9.90 13.82
CA PRO A 13 -1.67 10.59 12.87
C PRO A 13 -1.01 11.03 11.56
N ARG A 14 0.28 10.77 11.36
CA ARG A 14 0.93 11.01 10.06
C ARG A 14 0.22 10.19 8.98
N ARG A 15 -0.21 10.85 7.91
CA ARG A 15 -0.93 10.20 6.80
C ARG A 15 0.04 9.53 5.83
N GLY A 16 -0.31 8.31 5.39
CA GLY A 16 0.44 7.56 4.37
C GLY A 16 0.03 6.09 4.36
N GLY A 17 0.29 5.39 3.25
CA GLY A 17 -0.06 3.98 3.08
C GLY A 17 0.62 3.05 4.08
N ILE A 18 1.91 3.31 4.41
CA ILE A 18 2.64 2.51 5.40
C ILE A 18 2.03 2.72 6.79
N GLN A 19 1.76 3.98 7.17
CA GLN A 19 1.16 4.33 8.45
C GLN A 19 -0.19 3.63 8.64
N SER A 20 -1.05 3.70 7.64
CA SER A 20 -2.36 3.03 7.67
C SER A 20 -2.21 1.52 7.74
N PHE A 21 -1.26 0.93 7.02
CA PHE A 21 -1.04 -0.51 7.04
C PHE A 21 -0.53 -1.00 8.40
N VAL A 22 0.49 -0.35 8.97
CA VAL A 22 1.02 -0.72 10.30
C VAL A 22 -0.05 -0.56 11.38
N HIS A 23 -0.88 0.49 11.30
CA HIS A 23 -2.00 0.69 12.20
C HIS A 23 -3.07 -0.40 12.03
N ALA A 24 -3.47 -0.72 10.80
CA ALA A 24 -4.43 -1.78 10.52
C ALA A 24 -3.96 -3.15 11.04
N LEU A 25 -2.67 -3.44 10.96
CA LEU A 25 -2.09 -4.64 11.57
C LEU A 25 -2.17 -4.60 13.10
N ALA A 26 -1.82 -3.46 13.71
CA ALA A 26 -1.84 -3.30 15.17
C ALA A 26 -3.24 -3.47 15.76
N THR A 27 -4.27 -2.89 15.10
CA THR A 27 -5.68 -2.95 15.56
C THR A 27 -6.31 -4.34 15.41
N ARG A 28 -5.74 -5.22 14.60
CA ARG A 28 -6.25 -6.58 14.38
C ARG A 28 -5.52 -7.65 15.19
N LEU A 29 -4.45 -7.29 15.88
CA LEU A 29 -3.84 -8.19 16.86
C LEU A 29 -4.74 -8.24 18.11
N PRO A 30 -4.71 -9.35 18.87
CA PRO A 30 -5.56 -9.51 20.05
C PRO A 30 -5.36 -8.40 21.08
N GLU A 31 -6.45 -7.99 21.70
CA GLU A 31 -6.46 -6.95 22.73
C GLU A 31 -5.48 -7.30 23.88
N GLY A 32 -4.78 -6.29 24.39
CA GLY A 32 -3.80 -6.45 25.46
C GLY A 32 -2.46 -7.07 25.03
N THR A 33 -2.29 -7.44 23.74
CA THR A 33 -1.04 -8.06 23.25
C THR A 33 -0.12 -7.08 22.52
N VAL A 34 -0.55 -5.85 22.27
CA VAL A 34 0.19 -4.87 21.46
C VAL A 34 0.60 -3.67 22.29
N THR A 35 1.84 -3.23 22.09
CA THR A 35 2.35 -1.92 22.52
C THR A 35 3.08 -1.29 21.37
N VAL A 36 2.86 0.01 21.11
CA VAL A 36 3.47 0.72 19.98
C VAL A 36 4.48 1.76 20.48
N TYR A 37 5.65 1.79 19.86
CA TYR A 37 6.67 2.84 20.03
C TYR A 37 6.90 3.56 18.70
N ALA A 38 6.52 4.83 18.64
CA ALA A 38 6.54 5.62 17.42
C ALA A 38 6.95 7.08 17.69
N PRO A 39 7.35 7.86 16.67
CA PRO A 39 7.66 9.28 16.80
C PRO A 39 6.44 10.11 17.24
N ALA A 40 6.71 11.25 17.88
CA ALA A 40 5.69 12.25 18.17
C ALA A 40 5.36 13.07 16.93
N TRP A 41 4.06 13.26 16.69
CA TRP A 41 3.51 14.09 15.61
C TRP A 41 2.42 15.00 16.17
N LYS A 42 2.15 16.12 15.48
CA LYS A 42 1.02 17.00 15.83
C LYS A 42 -0.28 16.18 15.81
N GLY A 43 -1.07 16.25 16.88
CA GLY A 43 -2.31 15.49 17.05
C GLY A 43 -2.10 14.05 17.57
N ALA A 44 -0.88 13.65 17.95
CA ALA A 44 -0.61 12.30 18.44
C ALA A 44 -1.40 11.96 19.71
N ALA A 45 -1.46 12.85 20.69
CA ALA A 45 -2.16 12.61 21.95
C ALA A 45 -3.66 12.31 21.75
N GLU A 46 -4.32 13.08 20.87
CA GLU A 46 -5.73 12.87 20.55
C GLU A 46 -5.96 11.55 19.78
N PHE A 47 -5.04 11.20 18.88
CA PHE A 47 -5.09 9.93 18.16
C PHE A 47 -4.87 8.75 19.13
N ASP A 48 -3.86 8.83 19.99
CA ASP A 48 -3.46 7.76 20.90
C ASP A 48 -4.55 7.46 21.95
N ALA A 49 -5.27 8.48 22.43
CA ALA A 49 -6.38 8.32 23.36
C ALA A 49 -7.55 7.48 22.81
N ARG A 50 -7.62 7.29 21.48
CA ARG A 50 -8.66 6.50 20.82
C ARG A 50 -8.22 5.06 20.50
N GLN A 51 -6.99 4.68 20.86
CA GLN A 51 -6.50 3.33 20.58
C GLN A 51 -6.81 2.38 21.74
N SER A 52 -7.07 1.12 21.43
CA SER A 52 -7.27 0.04 22.43
C SER A 52 -5.96 -0.52 22.99
N PHE A 53 -4.82 0.00 22.56
CA PHE A 53 -3.48 -0.43 22.97
C PHE A 53 -2.60 0.77 23.31
N PRO A 54 -1.58 0.60 24.19
CA PRO A 54 -0.65 1.67 24.54
C PRO A 54 0.17 2.14 23.34
N VAL A 55 0.21 3.46 23.12
CA VAL A 55 1.11 4.11 22.16
C VAL A 55 2.04 5.06 22.89
N LEU A 56 3.32 4.74 22.88
CA LEU A 56 4.34 5.58 23.51
C LEU A 56 5.07 6.36 22.42
N ARG A 57 5.22 7.66 22.64
CA ARG A 57 5.80 8.57 21.64
C ARG A 57 7.24 8.94 22.01
N HIS A 58 8.11 8.79 21.01
CA HIS A 58 9.46 9.35 21.05
C HIS A 58 9.39 10.86 20.78
N PRO A 59 10.14 11.72 21.52
CA PRO A 59 9.97 13.17 21.40
C PRO A 59 10.42 13.78 20.05
N THR A 60 11.03 13.00 19.16
CA THR A 60 11.45 13.45 17.82
C THR A 60 10.48 12.99 16.75
N SER A 61 10.50 13.64 15.59
CA SER A 61 9.71 13.25 14.41
C SER A 61 10.28 12.05 13.63
N LEU A 62 11.49 11.58 13.99
CA LEU A 62 12.18 10.45 13.39
C LEU A 62 13.00 9.73 14.46
N MET A 63 12.83 8.43 14.57
CA MET A 63 13.66 7.56 15.39
C MET A 63 14.79 6.95 14.55
N LEU A 64 16.01 7.11 14.99
CA LEU A 64 17.20 6.43 14.46
C LEU A 64 17.66 5.33 15.43
N PRO A 65 18.42 4.32 14.97
CA PRO A 65 18.90 3.22 15.82
C PRO A 65 20.05 3.67 16.75
N VAL A 66 19.81 4.75 17.52
CA VAL A 66 20.76 5.31 18.50
C VAL A 66 20.53 4.71 19.88
N PRO A 67 21.53 4.79 20.80
CA PRO A 67 21.42 4.20 22.14
C PRO A 67 20.17 4.66 22.93
N ALA A 68 19.73 5.91 22.77
CA ALA A 68 18.55 6.44 23.45
C ALA A 68 17.27 5.73 23.00
N VAL A 69 17.06 5.55 21.68
CA VAL A 69 15.91 4.84 21.09
C VAL A 69 15.96 3.37 21.51
N SER A 70 17.14 2.73 21.42
CA SER A 70 17.34 1.33 21.80
C SER A 70 17.02 1.09 23.28
N ARG A 71 17.56 1.91 24.18
CA ARG A 71 17.27 1.81 25.63
C ARG A 71 15.78 1.99 25.94
N ARG A 72 15.12 2.94 25.26
CA ARG A 72 13.68 3.16 25.45
C ARG A 72 12.86 1.97 24.96
N ALA A 73 13.16 1.42 23.79
CA ALA A 73 12.50 0.24 23.26
C ALA A 73 12.68 -0.97 24.20
N VAL A 74 13.88 -1.19 24.73
CA VAL A 74 14.19 -2.24 25.72
C VAL A 74 13.38 -2.04 27.02
N ALA A 75 13.33 -0.82 27.53
CA ALA A 75 12.55 -0.51 28.74
C ALA A 75 11.06 -0.83 28.53
N MET A 76 10.51 -0.47 27.37
CA MET A 76 9.13 -0.76 27.02
C MET A 76 8.85 -2.25 26.87
N ALA A 77 9.74 -2.99 26.18
CA ALA A 77 9.59 -4.45 26.05
C ALA A 77 9.50 -5.12 27.43
N ARG A 78 10.36 -4.71 28.37
CA ARG A 78 10.34 -5.21 29.75
C ARG A 78 9.09 -4.78 30.52
N GLN A 79 8.75 -3.50 30.48
CA GLN A 79 7.60 -2.93 31.20
C GLN A 79 6.27 -3.57 30.78
N HIS A 80 6.11 -3.87 29.50
CA HIS A 80 4.88 -4.46 28.95
C HIS A 80 4.96 -5.98 28.75
N GLY A 81 6.07 -6.60 29.16
CA GLY A 81 6.27 -8.04 29.04
C GLY A 81 6.28 -8.54 27.61
N CYS A 82 6.77 -7.72 26.65
CA CYS A 82 6.83 -8.09 25.25
C CYS A 82 7.97 -9.08 24.99
N ASP A 83 7.62 -10.26 24.51
CA ASP A 83 8.55 -11.30 24.06
C ASP A 83 8.83 -11.25 22.54
N THR A 84 8.04 -10.46 21.83
CA THR A 84 8.10 -10.31 20.38
C THR A 84 8.26 -8.84 20.01
N VAL A 85 9.10 -8.55 18.99
CA VAL A 85 9.19 -7.22 18.36
C VAL A 85 8.80 -7.29 16.89
N LEU A 86 7.97 -6.32 16.48
CA LEU A 86 7.62 -6.06 15.09
C LEU A 86 8.18 -4.70 14.70
N PHE A 87 9.14 -4.66 13.80
CA PHE A 87 9.58 -3.41 13.19
C PHE A 87 8.62 -3.03 12.06
N GLY A 88 7.91 -1.92 12.22
CA GLY A 88 6.93 -1.44 11.23
C GLY A 88 7.57 -1.04 9.88
N ALA A 89 8.90 -0.84 9.87
CA ALA A 89 9.76 -0.84 8.68
C ALA A 89 11.11 -1.43 9.07
N ALA A 90 11.67 -2.32 8.25
CA ALA A 90 12.91 -3.03 8.56
C ALA A 90 14.08 -2.07 8.80
N ALA A 91 14.27 -1.13 7.90
CA ALA A 91 15.35 -0.16 7.96
C ALA A 91 14.86 1.22 8.45
N PRO A 92 15.59 1.91 9.32
CA PRO A 92 16.84 1.48 9.96
C PRO A 92 16.65 0.81 11.33
N LEU A 93 15.42 0.77 11.87
CA LEU A 93 15.16 0.42 13.28
C LEU A 93 15.43 -1.06 13.59
N GLY A 94 15.41 -1.95 12.60
CA GLY A 94 15.79 -3.36 12.77
C GLY A 94 17.21 -3.56 13.33
N LEU A 95 18.09 -2.56 13.23
CA LEU A 95 19.44 -2.60 13.83
C LEU A 95 19.47 -2.65 15.37
N ILE A 96 18.36 -2.33 16.05
CA ILE A 96 18.30 -2.44 17.52
C ILE A 96 17.94 -3.86 18.00
N THR A 97 17.70 -4.81 17.11
CA THR A 97 17.34 -6.20 17.44
C THR A 97 18.27 -6.84 18.46
N PRO A 98 19.63 -6.72 18.37
CA PRO A 98 20.51 -7.33 19.36
C PRO A 98 20.29 -6.83 20.79
N ALA A 99 19.95 -5.55 20.96
CA ALA A 99 19.66 -5.00 22.28
C ALA A 99 18.33 -5.54 22.85
N LEU A 100 17.32 -5.70 22.01
CA LEU A 100 16.02 -6.29 22.38
C LEU A 100 16.17 -7.79 22.73
N ARG A 101 16.99 -8.53 21.97
CA ARG A 101 17.32 -9.92 22.27
C ARG A 101 17.95 -10.07 23.66
N LYS A 102 18.94 -9.23 24.01
CA LYS A 102 19.55 -9.20 25.35
C LYS A 102 18.55 -8.83 26.44
N ALA A 103 17.44 -8.22 26.11
CA ALA A 103 16.39 -7.85 27.04
C ALA A 103 15.29 -8.92 27.20
N GLY A 104 15.39 -10.06 26.50
CA GLY A 104 14.45 -11.17 26.60
C GLY A 104 13.46 -11.30 25.43
N VAL A 105 13.59 -10.47 24.38
CA VAL A 105 12.77 -10.63 23.16
C VAL A 105 13.22 -11.91 22.44
N THR A 106 12.30 -12.84 22.25
CA THR A 106 12.56 -14.16 21.64
C THR A 106 12.23 -14.20 20.16
N ARG A 107 11.35 -13.29 19.69
CA ARG A 107 10.93 -13.21 18.28
C ARG A 107 11.10 -11.78 17.74
N ALA A 108 11.73 -11.65 16.57
CA ALA A 108 11.89 -10.37 15.88
C ALA A 108 11.43 -10.47 14.43
N VAL A 109 10.48 -9.62 14.04
CA VAL A 109 9.92 -9.56 12.68
C VAL A 109 10.11 -8.17 12.12
N ALA A 110 10.53 -8.06 10.86
CA ALA A 110 10.74 -6.78 10.20
C ALA A 110 9.89 -6.67 8.91
N LEU A 111 9.02 -5.65 8.87
CA LEU A 111 8.23 -5.37 7.67
C LEU A 111 9.06 -4.63 6.62
N THR A 112 8.79 -4.90 5.33
CA THR A 112 9.26 -4.06 4.23
C THR A 112 8.10 -3.56 3.38
N HIS A 113 8.24 -2.36 2.82
CA HIS A 113 7.17 -1.66 2.11
C HIS A 113 7.55 -1.26 0.68
N GLY A 114 8.65 -1.82 0.18
CA GLY A 114 9.13 -1.59 -1.17
C GLY A 114 10.22 -0.51 -1.29
N HIS A 115 10.31 0.47 -0.38
CA HIS A 115 11.39 1.46 -0.41
C HIS A 115 12.75 0.85 -0.06
N GLU A 116 12.78 -0.28 0.63
CA GLU A 116 13.98 -1.07 0.92
C GLU A 116 14.65 -1.63 -0.35
N ALA A 117 13.92 -1.74 -1.45
CA ALA A 117 14.52 -2.08 -2.74
C ALA A 117 15.55 -1.04 -3.20
N GLY A 118 15.32 0.24 -2.89
CA GLY A 118 16.32 1.31 -3.08
C GLY A 118 17.54 1.16 -2.17
N TRP A 119 17.32 0.75 -0.93
CA TRP A 119 18.41 0.43 0.01
C TRP A 119 19.26 -0.73 -0.47
N ALA A 120 18.64 -1.78 -1.02
CA ALA A 120 19.33 -2.93 -1.59
C ALA A 120 20.26 -2.57 -2.77
N ALA A 121 19.98 -1.45 -3.45
CA ALA A 121 20.81 -0.98 -4.58
C ALA A 121 22.03 -0.14 -4.15
N LEU A 122 22.04 0.42 -2.92
CA LEU A 122 23.10 1.29 -2.42
C LEU A 122 24.06 0.52 -1.53
N PRO A 123 25.40 0.52 -1.77
CA PRO A 123 26.35 -0.35 -1.06
C PRO A 123 26.26 -0.27 0.46
N GLY A 124 26.35 0.92 1.06
CA GLY A 124 26.29 1.08 2.52
C GLY A 124 24.92 0.70 3.11
N ALA A 125 23.83 1.09 2.47
CA ALA A 125 22.48 0.73 2.90
C ALA A 125 22.20 -0.77 2.72
N ARG A 126 22.76 -1.40 1.67
CA ARG A 126 22.73 -2.85 1.46
C ARG A 126 23.37 -3.60 2.62
N THR A 127 24.54 -3.15 3.11
CA THR A 127 25.20 -3.76 4.27
C THR A 127 24.36 -3.69 5.54
N LEU A 128 23.68 -2.54 5.77
CA LEU A 128 22.77 -2.41 6.91
C LEU A 128 21.56 -3.33 6.77
N LEU A 129 21.00 -3.44 5.58
CA LEU A 129 19.86 -4.33 5.32
C LEU A 129 20.24 -5.81 5.49
N HIS A 130 21.45 -6.20 5.04
CA HIS A 130 22.03 -7.51 5.27
C HIS A 130 22.07 -7.83 6.76
N ARG A 131 22.66 -6.92 7.57
CA ARG A 131 22.74 -7.08 9.02
C ARG A 131 21.38 -7.18 9.68
N ILE A 132 20.41 -6.36 9.27
CA ILE A 132 19.03 -6.46 9.79
C ILE A 132 18.45 -7.83 9.48
N GLY A 133 18.62 -8.32 8.24
CA GLY A 133 18.12 -9.62 7.81
C GLY A 133 18.68 -10.78 8.63
N ASP A 134 19.96 -10.72 9.02
CA ASP A 134 20.59 -11.75 9.84
C ASP A 134 20.11 -11.76 11.30
N GLU A 135 19.75 -10.60 11.84
CA GLU A 135 19.33 -10.42 13.24
C GLU A 135 17.85 -10.72 13.50
N VAL A 136 16.97 -10.60 12.46
CA VAL A 136 15.53 -10.86 12.61
C VAL A 136 15.17 -12.30 12.26
N ASP A 137 14.10 -12.83 12.84
CA ASP A 137 13.61 -14.18 12.53
C ASP A 137 12.84 -14.23 11.23
N VAL A 138 12.16 -13.13 10.87
CA VAL A 138 11.43 -12.99 9.61
C VAL A 138 11.59 -11.57 9.07
N ILE A 139 11.88 -11.48 7.78
CA ILE A 139 11.77 -10.24 7.03
C ILE A 139 10.66 -10.39 5.99
N THR A 140 9.71 -9.44 5.94
CA THR A 140 8.58 -9.56 5.04
C THR A 140 8.83 -8.87 3.70
N TYR A 141 8.01 -9.22 2.70
CA TYR A 141 7.99 -8.55 1.39
C TYR A 141 6.54 -8.40 0.90
N LEU A 142 6.28 -7.40 0.06
CA LEU A 142 4.93 -7.14 -0.46
C LEU A 142 4.54 -8.10 -1.59
N GLY A 143 5.42 -8.29 -2.56
CA GLY A 143 5.20 -9.09 -3.76
C GLY A 143 6.53 -9.52 -4.40
N GLU A 144 6.44 -10.23 -5.51
CA GLU A 144 7.59 -10.90 -6.14
C GLU A 144 8.66 -9.91 -6.62
N TYR A 145 8.25 -8.76 -7.16
CA TYR A 145 9.19 -7.70 -7.56
C TYR A 145 10.13 -7.28 -6.42
N PHE A 146 9.58 -7.11 -5.20
CA PHE A 146 10.35 -6.72 -4.02
C PHE A 146 11.10 -7.89 -3.41
N ARG A 147 10.53 -9.09 -3.43
CA ARG A 147 11.20 -10.31 -2.96
C ARG A 147 12.55 -10.51 -3.64
N VAL A 148 12.57 -10.48 -4.97
CA VAL A 148 13.80 -10.67 -5.76
C VAL A 148 14.84 -9.60 -5.47
N ARG A 149 14.42 -8.33 -5.32
CA ARG A 149 15.36 -7.23 -5.05
C ARG A 149 15.91 -7.26 -3.64
N LEU A 150 15.03 -7.51 -2.67
CA LEU A 150 15.41 -7.63 -1.26
C LEU A 150 16.37 -8.80 -1.04
N ALA A 151 16.10 -9.96 -1.64
CA ALA A 151 16.92 -11.16 -1.55
C ALA A 151 18.39 -10.90 -1.93
N ARG A 152 18.64 -10.03 -2.92
CA ARG A 152 20.02 -9.68 -3.33
C ARG A 152 20.83 -8.96 -2.24
N ALA A 153 20.17 -8.40 -1.24
CA ALA A 153 20.81 -7.71 -0.12
C ALA A 153 20.89 -8.58 1.15
N LEU A 154 20.29 -9.76 1.14
CA LEU A 154 20.20 -10.64 2.30
C LEU A 154 21.14 -11.84 2.17
N SER A 155 21.57 -12.41 3.31
CA SER A 155 22.26 -13.69 3.35
C SER A 155 21.35 -14.82 2.88
N PRO A 156 21.89 -15.97 2.41
CA PRO A 156 21.09 -17.15 2.07
C PRO A 156 20.18 -17.61 3.22
N GLU A 157 20.62 -17.46 4.46
CA GLU A 157 19.88 -17.75 5.69
C GLU A 157 18.68 -16.84 5.84
N ALA A 158 18.87 -15.52 5.73
CA ALA A 158 17.80 -14.53 5.82
C ALA A 158 16.82 -14.67 4.65
N GLN A 159 17.27 -15.05 3.45
CA GLN A 159 16.38 -15.31 2.31
C GLN A 159 15.40 -16.46 2.59
N ARG A 160 15.83 -17.52 3.26
CA ARG A 160 14.94 -18.63 3.65
C ARG A 160 13.86 -18.24 4.67
N ARG A 161 14.09 -17.13 5.39
CA ARG A 161 13.18 -16.57 6.41
C ARG A 161 12.29 -15.45 5.88
N MET A 162 12.31 -15.19 4.57
CA MET A 162 11.43 -14.22 3.95
C MET A 162 9.99 -14.72 3.93
N ALA A 163 9.03 -13.85 4.28
CA ALA A 163 7.61 -14.15 4.26
C ALA A 163 6.83 -13.07 3.50
N ARG A 164 5.83 -13.48 2.72
CA ARG A 164 4.93 -12.51 2.07
C ARG A 164 3.95 -11.93 3.08
N LEU A 165 3.95 -10.61 3.21
CA LEU A 165 2.95 -9.86 3.96
C LEU A 165 2.64 -8.56 3.23
N ALA A 166 1.48 -8.48 2.62
CA ALA A 166 0.99 -7.32 1.88
C ALA A 166 -0.28 -6.78 2.54
N PRO A 167 -0.61 -5.49 2.38
CA PRO A 167 -1.87 -4.94 2.85
C PRO A 167 -3.04 -5.62 2.16
N GLY A 168 -4.10 -5.87 2.93
CA GLY A 168 -5.39 -6.30 2.41
C GLY A 168 -6.35 -5.13 2.23
N VAL A 169 -7.54 -5.42 1.72
CA VAL A 169 -8.64 -4.47 1.53
C VAL A 169 -9.82 -4.84 2.43
N ASP A 170 -10.42 -3.81 3.02
CA ASP A 170 -11.72 -3.95 3.69
C ASP A 170 -12.83 -4.05 2.63
N VAL A 171 -13.25 -5.27 2.34
CA VAL A 171 -14.30 -5.56 1.34
C VAL A 171 -15.72 -5.19 1.84
N SER A 172 -15.88 -4.86 3.11
CA SER A 172 -17.13 -4.31 3.62
C SER A 172 -17.26 -2.81 3.32
N PHE A 173 -16.14 -2.12 3.23
CA PHE A 173 -16.02 -0.71 2.93
C PHE A 173 -15.92 -0.45 1.42
N PHE A 174 -14.99 -1.12 0.72
CA PHE A 174 -14.89 -1.10 -0.74
C PHE A 174 -15.71 -2.23 -1.33
N ARG A 175 -16.88 -1.91 -1.87
CA ARG A 175 -17.82 -2.89 -2.42
C ARG A 175 -18.72 -2.25 -3.49
N PRO A 176 -19.35 -3.03 -4.36
CA PRO A 176 -20.39 -2.51 -5.25
C PRO A 176 -21.56 -1.89 -4.45
N GLY A 177 -22.13 -0.83 -4.97
CA GLY A 177 -23.22 -0.08 -4.31
C GLY A 177 -22.79 0.78 -3.14
N ALA A 178 -21.51 1.19 -3.09
CA ALA A 178 -20.96 2.01 -2.01
C ALA A 178 -21.23 3.52 -2.18
N GLY A 179 -22.23 3.92 -2.98
CA GLY A 179 -22.69 5.31 -3.13
C GLY A 179 -22.31 5.97 -4.46
N GLY A 180 -22.01 5.19 -5.49
CA GLY A 180 -21.64 5.67 -6.81
C GLY A 180 -22.68 6.58 -7.46
N ASP A 181 -23.97 6.27 -7.32
CA ASP A 181 -25.06 7.08 -7.88
C ASP A 181 -25.07 8.51 -7.31
N ALA A 182 -24.81 8.67 -6.01
CA ALA A 182 -24.74 9.99 -5.39
C ALA A 182 -23.52 10.79 -5.92
N ILE A 183 -22.40 10.14 -6.15
CA ILE A 183 -21.23 10.76 -6.78
C ILE A 183 -21.50 11.12 -8.22
N ARG A 184 -22.13 10.24 -8.99
CA ARG A 184 -22.54 10.52 -10.39
C ARG A 184 -23.47 11.73 -10.48
N GLN A 185 -24.47 11.81 -9.61
CA GLN A 185 -25.39 12.95 -9.53
C GLN A 185 -24.63 14.23 -9.15
N ARG A 186 -23.81 14.21 -8.09
CA ARG A 186 -23.06 15.37 -7.61
C ARG A 186 -22.08 15.94 -8.66
N LEU A 187 -21.49 15.09 -9.48
CA LEU A 187 -20.53 15.48 -10.50
C LEU A 187 -21.15 15.64 -11.91
N GLY A 188 -22.45 15.46 -12.06
CA GLY A 188 -23.13 15.57 -13.36
C GLY A 188 -22.69 14.51 -14.39
N LEU A 189 -22.27 13.32 -13.92
CA LEU A 189 -21.75 12.26 -14.79
C LEU A 189 -22.87 11.53 -15.54
N ASN A 190 -24.09 11.53 -15.00
CA ASN A 190 -25.26 10.85 -15.55
C ASN A 190 -24.94 9.37 -15.88
N ARG A 191 -25.30 8.90 -17.09
CA ARG A 191 -25.02 7.55 -17.60
C ARG A 191 -23.75 7.46 -18.46
N ARG A 192 -22.92 8.48 -18.43
CA ARG A 192 -21.68 8.53 -19.22
C ARG A 192 -20.70 7.47 -18.75
N PRO A 193 -19.91 6.86 -19.66
CA PRO A 193 -18.81 5.97 -19.28
C PRO A 193 -17.74 6.73 -18.50
N VAL A 194 -17.32 6.18 -17.35
CA VAL A 194 -16.39 6.84 -16.42
C VAL A 194 -15.15 5.99 -16.20
N VAL A 195 -13.99 6.56 -16.49
CA VAL A 195 -12.69 6.04 -16.10
C VAL A 195 -12.23 6.78 -14.85
N THR A 196 -11.98 6.07 -13.74
CA THR A 196 -11.47 6.70 -12.52
C THR A 196 -10.00 6.37 -12.28
N CYS A 197 -9.26 7.35 -11.74
CA CYS A 197 -7.91 7.17 -11.20
C CYS A 197 -7.86 7.76 -9.80
N VAL A 198 -7.78 6.91 -8.80
CA VAL A 198 -7.72 7.31 -7.39
C VAL A 198 -6.29 7.17 -6.90
N SER A 199 -5.60 8.29 -6.65
CA SER A 199 -4.26 8.26 -6.09
C SER A 199 -3.74 9.65 -5.72
N ARG A 200 -2.68 9.67 -4.89
CA ARG A 200 -1.88 10.88 -4.73
C ARG A 200 -1.30 11.30 -6.09
N MET A 201 -1.44 12.57 -6.46
CA MET A 201 -0.94 13.10 -7.73
C MET A 201 0.57 13.32 -7.66
N VAL A 202 1.31 12.30 -8.11
CA VAL A 202 2.77 12.30 -8.26
C VAL A 202 3.16 11.65 -9.59
N PRO A 203 4.30 12.02 -10.20
CA PRO A 203 4.63 11.61 -11.57
C PRO A 203 4.66 10.11 -11.85
N ARG A 204 4.95 9.26 -10.84
CA ARG A 204 4.98 7.80 -11.03
C ARG A 204 3.58 7.18 -11.21
N LYS A 205 2.50 7.86 -10.78
CA LYS A 205 1.13 7.33 -10.81
C LYS A 205 0.48 7.34 -12.19
N GLY A 206 1.05 8.07 -13.17
CA GLY A 206 0.66 7.99 -14.57
C GLY A 206 -0.62 8.75 -14.95
N GLN A 207 -1.11 9.69 -14.12
CA GLN A 207 -2.25 10.53 -14.50
C GLN A 207 -1.99 11.33 -15.78
N ASP A 208 -0.75 11.75 -16.01
CA ASP A 208 -0.32 12.41 -17.25
C ASP A 208 -0.38 11.49 -18.48
N THR A 209 -0.15 10.19 -18.30
CA THR A 209 -0.34 9.17 -19.34
C THR A 209 -1.82 9.07 -19.72
N LEU A 210 -2.74 9.05 -18.74
CA LEU A 210 -4.18 9.07 -18.99
C LEU A 210 -4.62 10.33 -19.74
N ILE A 211 -4.17 11.52 -19.28
CA ILE A 211 -4.49 12.80 -19.95
C ILE A 211 -3.95 12.80 -21.39
N THR A 212 -2.78 12.22 -21.61
CA THR A 212 -2.18 12.13 -22.97
C THR A 212 -2.97 11.19 -23.87
N ALA A 213 -3.44 10.07 -23.34
CA ALA A 213 -4.27 9.10 -24.06
C ALA A 213 -5.69 9.61 -24.31
N TRP A 214 -6.16 10.60 -23.52
CA TRP A 214 -7.59 10.90 -23.41
C TRP A 214 -8.24 11.35 -24.71
N SER A 215 -7.58 12.16 -25.53
CA SER A 215 -8.11 12.58 -26.84
C SER A 215 -8.37 11.39 -27.78
N GLN A 216 -7.49 10.38 -27.76
CA GLN A 216 -7.65 9.18 -28.58
C GLN A 216 -8.77 8.28 -28.06
N ILE A 217 -8.95 8.21 -26.73
CA ILE A 217 -10.07 7.50 -26.11
C ILE A 217 -11.38 8.19 -26.46
N LYS A 218 -11.46 9.52 -26.32
CA LYS A 218 -12.64 10.33 -26.68
C LYS A 218 -13.02 10.23 -28.17
N ALA A 219 -12.06 10.05 -29.06
CA ALA A 219 -12.34 9.83 -30.48
C ALA A 219 -13.11 8.51 -30.74
N GLN A 220 -13.02 7.54 -29.81
CA GLN A 220 -13.67 6.24 -29.93
C GLN A 220 -14.89 6.08 -29.01
N VAL A 221 -14.91 6.83 -27.86
CA VAL A 221 -16.02 6.86 -26.89
C VAL A 221 -16.25 8.33 -26.52
N SER A 222 -17.03 9.02 -27.34
CA SER A 222 -17.16 10.48 -27.35
C SER A 222 -17.70 11.09 -26.06
N ASP A 223 -18.51 10.37 -25.31
CA ASP A 223 -19.13 10.79 -24.05
C ASP A 223 -18.36 10.33 -22.77
N ALA A 224 -17.24 9.62 -22.92
CA ALA A 224 -16.43 9.19 -21.79
C ALA A 224 -15.96 10.36 -20.91
N VAL A 225 -15.86 10.11 -19.60
CA VAL A 225 -15.33 11.04 -18.58
C VAL A 225 -14.13 10.43 -17.88
N LEU A 226 -13.07 11.20 -17.69
CA LEU A 226 -11.92 10.86 -16.84
C LEU A 226 -12.06 11.54 -15.48
N LEU A 227 -12.20 10.74 -14.44
CA LEU A 227 -12.32 11.19 -13.06
C LEU A 227 -10.99 11.00 -12.32
N LEU A 228 -10.29 12.10 -12.05
CA LEU A 228 -9.01 12.10 -11.32
C LEU A 228 -9.25 12.47 -9.86
N VAL A 229 -9.23 11.46 -9.00
CA VAL A 229 -9.53 11.58 -7.57
C VAL A 229 -8.24 11.68 -6.75
N GLY A 230 -8.16 12.71 -5.94
CA GLY A 230 -7.00 12.96 -5.08
C GLY A 230 -6.29 14.28 -5.39
N ASP A 231 -5.18 14.49 -4.70
CA ASP A 231 -4.35 15.69 -4.86
C ASP A 231 -2.86 15.34 -4.69
N GLY A 232 -1.98 16.31 -4.94
CA GLY A 232 -0.55 16.16 -4.75
C GLY A 232 0.27 17.19 -5.50
N PRO A 233 1.60 17.17 -5.33
CA PRO A 233 2.48 18.19 -5.90
C PRO A 233 2.49 18.22 -7.43
N TYR A 234 1.99 17.17 -8.09
CA TYR A 234 1.90 17.10 -9.55
C TYR A 234 0.57 17.64 -10.11
N ALA A 235 -0.43 17.92 -9.28
CA ALA A 235 -1.76 18.38 -9.71
C ALA A 235 -1.73 19.65 -10.58
N PRO A 236 -0.96 20.70 -10.27
CA PRO A 236 -0.88 21.88 -11.13
C PRO A 236 -0.36 21.57 -12.55
N ALA A 237 0.64 20.68 -12.64
CA ALA A 237 1.19 20.25 -13.94
C ALA A 237 0.20 19.43 -14.74
N LEU A 238 -0.58 18.55 -14.10
CA LEU A 238 -1.63 17.76 -14.74
C LEU A 238 -2.76 18.64 -15.29
N ARG A 239 -3.22 19.63 -14.52
CA ARG A 239 -4.22 20.61 -15.00
C ARG A 239 -3.71 21.44 -16.19
N LYS A 240 -2.43 21.84 -16.15
CA LYS A 240 -1.77 22.53 -17.29
C LYS A 240 -1.70 21.63 -18.52
N LEU A 241 -1.37 20.34 -18.34
CA LEU A 241 -1.32 19.35 -19.42
C LEU A 241 -2.70 19.16 -20.05
N ALA A 242 -3.76 18.99 -19.26
CA ALA A 242 -5.12 18.86 -19.74
C ALA A 242 -5.55 20.05 -20.61
N ARG A 243 -5.29 21.28 -20.14
CA ARG A 243 -5.55 22.51 -20.92
C ARG A 243 -4.76 22.55 -22.24
N ARG A 244 -3.46 22.25 -22.22
CA ARG A 244 -2.61 22.23 -23.44
C ARG A 244 -3.06 21.22 -24.48
N ARG A 245 -3.65 20.12 -24.04
CA ARG A 245 -4.18 19.05 -24.91
C ARG A 245 -5.63 19.29 -25.34
N ASN A 246 -6.25 20.41 -24.91
CA ASN A 246 -7.68 20.65 -25.09
C ASN A 246 -8.51 19.42 -24.68
N ALA A 247 -8.06 18.70 -23.65
CA ALA A 247 -8.68 17.48 -23.19
C ALA A 247 -9.96 17.84 -22.41
N SER A 248 -11.11 17.62 -23.03
CA SER A 248 -12.43 17.81 -22.42
C SER A 248 -12.80 16.66 -21.50
N ASP A 249 -13.80 16.86 -20.66
CA ASP A 249 -14.39 15.83 -19.81
C ASP A 249 -13.40 15.15 -18.84
N ILE A 250 -12.46 15.95 -18.32
CA ILE A 250 -11.59 15.54 -17.23
C ILE A 250 -12.00 16.28 -15.95
N VAL A 251 -12.45 15.52 -14.97
CA VAL A 251 -12.87 16.02 -13.65
C VAL A 251 -11.75 15.81 -12.66
N PHE A 252 -11.26 16.87 -12.04
CA PHE A 252 -10.30 16.83 -10.92
C PHE A 252 -11.05 17.10 -9.63
N THR A 253 -11.22 16.11 -8.78
CA THR A 253 -11.98 16.27 -7.52
C THR A 253 -11.23 17.04 -6.43
N GLY A 254 -9.89 17.04 -6.48
CA GLY A 254 -9.07 17.38 -5.31
C GLY A 254 -9.08 16.26 -4.27
N PRO A 255 -8.65 16.55 -3.03
CA PRO A 255 -8.64 15.58 -1.95
C PRO A 255 -10.07 15.22 -1.54
N VAL A 256 -10.30 13.93 -1.31
CA VAL A 256 -11.60 13.37 -0.91
C VAL A 256 -11.49 12.80 0.50
N PRO A 257 -12.49 13.02 1.37
CA PRO A 257 -12.56 12.38 2.68
C PRO A 257 -12.59 10.86 2.55
N TRP A 258 -11.88 10.16 3.44
CA TRP A 258 -11.81 8.69 3.40
C TRP A 258 -13.18 8.01 3.36
N PRO A 259 -14.20 8.42 4.18
CA PRO A 259 -15.52 7.80 4.16
C PRO A 259 -16.26 7.90 2.83
N GLU A 260 -15.93 8.89 1.99
CA GLU A 260 -16.57 9.08 0.68
C GLU A 260 -15.85 8.32 -0.45
N LEU A 261 -14.62 7.83 -0.19
CA LEU A 261 -13.76 7.28 -1.23
C LEU A 261 -14.36 6.09 -1.97
N PRO A 262 -15.04 5.12 -1.30
CA PRO A 262 -15.69 4.01 -2.00
C PRO A 262 -16.69 4.45 -3.07
N GLY A 263 -17.45 5.51 -2.82
CA GLY A 263 -18.41 6.05 -3.79
C GLY A 263 -17.74 6.54 -5.09
N TYR A 264 -16.49 7.00 -5.04
CA TYR A 264 -15.77 7.43 -6.25
C TYR A 264 -15.27 6.25 -7.09
N TYR A 265 -14.99 5.11 -6.49
CA TYR A 265 -14.76 3.87 -7.22
C TYR A 265 -16.08 3.38 -7.82
N ASP A 266 -17.12 3.27 -7.00
CA ASP A 266 -18.45 2.78 -7.38
C ASP A 266 -19.14 3.63 -8.45
N ALA A 267 -18.75 4.91 -8.60
CA ALA A 267 -19.20 5.79 -9.66
C ALA A 267 -18.56 5.51 -11.04
N ALA A 268 -17.58 4.63 -11.12
CA ALA A 268 -16.81 4.40 -12.35
C ALA A 268 -17.21 3.08 -13.04
N ASP A 269 -16.80 2.95 -14.29
CA ASP A 269 -16.95 1.72 -15.10
C ASP A 269 -15.59 1.02 -15.28
N VAL A 270 -14.49 1.78 -15.21
CA VAL A 270 -13.12 1.27 -15.33
C VAL A 270 -12.21 2.02 -14.37
N PHE A 271 -11.36 1.31 -13.65
CA PHE A 271 -10.27 1.92 -12.90
C PHE A 271 -8.99 1.90 -13.73
N ALA A 272 -8.28 3.04 -13.82
CA ALA A 272 -7.01 3.12 -14.53
C ALA A 272 -5.97 3.95 -13.78
N MET A 273 -4.84 3.33 -13.43
CA MET A 273 -3.66 4.02 -12.89
C MET A 273 -2.40 3.45 -13.58
N PRO A 274 -2.05 3.92 -14.79
CA PRO A 274 -0.90 3.41 -15.55
C PRO A 274 0.41 3.91 -14.94
N CYS A 275 0.72 3.42 -13.74
CA CYS A 275 1.93 3.78 -13.00
C CYS A 275 3.19 3.36 -13.77
N ARG A 276 4.31 4.04 -13.50
CA ARG A 276 5.57 3.79 -14.20
C ARG A 276 6.78 3.85 -13.29
N THR A 277 7.77 3.07 -13.62
CA THR A 277 9.09 3.09 -13.00
C THR A 277 9.85 4.35 -13.41
N ARG A 278 10.49 5.02 -12.44
CA ARG A 278 11.27 6.24 -12.64
C ARG A 278 12.62 6.15 -11.92
N ARG A 279 13.50 7.08 -12.26
CA ARG A 279 14.82 7.24 -11.60
C ARG A 279 15.62 5.93 -11.54
N GLY A 280 15.67 5.19 -12.65
CA GLY A 280 16.42 3.94 -12.70
C GLY A 280 15.93 2.85 -11.74
N GLY A 281 14.64 2.85 -11.40
CA GLY A 281 14.06 1.84 -10.49
C GLY A 281 13.97 2.25 -9.03
N LEU A 282 14.38 3.49 -8.68
CA LEU A 282 14.29 4.02 -7.31
C LEU A 282 12.91 4.60 -6.96
N ASP A 283 12.11 4.95 -7.97
CA ASP A 283 10.74 5.47 -7.78
C ASP A 283 9.77 4.54 -8.52
N VAL A 284 9.25 3.56 -7.81
CA VAL A 284 8.36 2.50 -8.31
C VAL A 284 7.06 2.44 -7.49
N GLU A 285 6.04 1.80 -8.03
CA GLU A 285 4.83 1.49 -7.27
C GLU A 285 5.11 0.37 -6.26
N GLY A 286 4.65 0.54 -5.01
CA GLY A 286 4.83 -0.49 -3.97
C GLY A 286 4.01 -1.75 -4.27
N LEU A 287 2.72 -1.66 -4.13
CA LEU A 287 1.74 -2.69 -4.52
C LEU A 287 0.62 -2.05 -5.33
N GLY A 288 0.26 -0.81 -4.96
CA GLY A 288 -0.91 -0.15 -5.52
C GLY A 288 -2.20 -0.71 -4.95
N ILE A 289 -2.38 -0.58 -3.62
CA ILE A 289 -3.60 -1.04 -2.93
C ILE A 289 -4.89 -0.56 -3.61
N VAL A 290 -4.84 0.60 -4.27
CA VAL A 290 -5.95 1.19 -5.03
C VAL A 290 -6.46 0.28 -6.18
N TYR A 291 -5.63 -0.61 -6.72
CA TYR A 291 -6.08 -1.62 -7.69
C TYR A 291 -6.98 -2.65 -7.03
N LEU A 292 -6.60 -3.07 -5.81
CA LEU A 292 -7.39 -4.03 -5.04
C LEU A 292 -8.67 -3.39 -4.49
N GLU A 293 -8.62 -2.10 -4.10
CA GLU A 293 -9.81 -1.31 -3.72
C GLU A 293 -10.81 -1.23 -4.90
N ALA A 294 -10.31 -0.95 -6.11
CA ALA A 294 -11.10 -0.93 -7.32
C ALA A 294 -11.70 -2.31 -7.64
N SER A 295 -10.90 -3.37 -7.58
CA SER A 295 -11.38 -4.74 -7.78
C SER A 295 -12.41 -5.15 -6.73
N ALA A 296 -12.24 -4.75 -5.46
CA ALA A 296 -13.21 -4.97 -4.39
C ALA A 296 -14.54 -4.25 -4.65
N THR A 297 -14.52 -3.14 -5.42
CA THR A 297 -15.72 -2.42 -5.85
C THR A 297 -16.30 -3.00 -7.16
N GLY A 298 -15.75 -4.09 -7.68
CA GLY A 298 -16.22 -4.76 -8.90
C GLY A 298 -15.76 -4.09 -10.20
N LEU A 299 -14.72 -3.26 -10.17
CA LEU A 299 -14.18 -2.61 -11.36
C LEU A 299 -13.10 -3.44 -12.03
N PRO A 300 -13.07 -3.50 -13.37
CA PRO A 300 -11.89 -3.96 -14.11
C PRO A 300 -10.77 -2.93 -13.94
N VAL A 301 -9.54 -3.41 -13.84
CA VAL A 301 -8.38 -2.61 -13.45
C VAL A 301 -7.38 -2.48 -14.59
N ILE A 302 -6.91 -1.27 -14.88
CA ILE A 302 -5.79 -1.02 -15.79
C ILE A 302 -4.63 -0.43 -14.99
N GLY A 303 -3.59 -1.21 -14.79
CA GLY A 303 -2.39 -0.83 -14.06
C GLY A 303 -1.15 -0.75 -14.93
N GLY A 304 -0.16 0.03 -14.50
CA GLY A 304 1.12 0.11 -15.19
C GLY A 304 2.10 -0.96 -14.76
N ASP A 305 3.04 -1.33 -15.62
CA ASP A 305 4.14 -2.25 -15.32
C ASP A 305 5.22 -1.55 -14.50
N SER A 306 4.99 -1.40 -13.21
CA SER A 306 5.90 -0.72 -12.30
C SER A 306 5.87 -1.32 -10.89
N GLY A 307 7.04 -1.74 -10.44
CA GLY A 307 7.18 -2.26 -9.09
C GLY A 307 6.29 -3.48 -8.82
N GLY A 308 5.53 -3.42 -7.72
CA GLY A 308 4.58 -4.47 -7.34
C GLY A 308 3.17 -4.29 -7.93
N ALA A 309 2.94 -3.31 -8.81
CA ALA A 309 1.61 -3.11 -9.40
C ALA A 309 1.08 -4.35 -10.15
N PRO A 310 1.90 -5.10 -10.92
CA PRO A 310 1.47 -6.34 -11.54
C PRO A 310 1.04 -7.43 -10.54
N ASP A 311 1.55 -7.41 -9.30
CA ASP A 311 1.14 -8.38 -8.26
C ASP A 311 -0.30 -8.16 -7.76
N ALA A 312 -0.88 -6.97 -8.06
CA ALA A 312 -2.25 -6.60 -7.69
C ALA A 312 -3.25 -6.73 -8.87
N ILE A 313 -2.86 -7.39 -9.96
CA ILE A 313 -3.68 -7.56 -11.18
C ILE A 313 -3.42 -8.94 -11.77
N LEU A 314 -4.45 -9.70 -12.03
CA LEU A 314 -4.37 -10.89 -12.89
C LEU A 314 -4.56 -10.45 -14.34
N ASP A 315 -3.44 -10.29 -15.07
CA ASP A 315 -3.44 -9.74 -16.42
C ASP A 315 -4.29 -10.57 -17.40
N GLY A 316 -5.24 -9.90 -18.06
CA GLY A 316 -6.24 -10.54 -18.92
C GLY A 316 -7.45 -11.16 -18.19
N GLU A 317 -7.43 -11.27 -16.84
CA GLU A 317 -8.51 -11.87 -16.05
C GLU A 317 -9.28 -10.87 -15.22
N THR A 318 -8.57 -10.11 -14.35
CA THR A 318 -9.18 -9.08 -13.48
C THR A 318 -8.92 -7.66 -13.98
N GLY A 319 -8.09 -7.54 -15.01
CA GLY A 319 -7.65 -6.27 -15.56
C GLY A 319 -6.52 -6.44 -16.56
N TYR A 320 -5.82 -5.34 -16.84
CA TYR A 320 -4.71 -5.32 -17.78
C TYR A 320 -3.49 -4.59 -17.23
N VAL A 321 -2.30 -5.13 -17.51
CA VAL A 321 -1.02 -4.45 -17.26
C VAL A 321 -0.56 -3.75 -18.54
N VAL A 322 -0.42 -2.42 -18.46
CA VAL A 322 -0.06 -1.57 -19.61
C VAL A 322 1.32 -0.95 -19.45
N ARG A 323 2.00 -0.64 -20.59
CA ARG A 323 3.38 -0.13 -20.58
C ARG A 323 3.53 1.23 -21.25
N ASP A 324 2.59 1.62 -22.08
CA ASP A 324 2.67 2.83 -22.91
C ASP A 324 1.28 3.46 -23.17
N VAL A 325 1.27 4.63 -23.81
CA VAL A 325 0.04 5.32 -24.16
C VAL A 325 -0.86 4.52 -25.13
N PRO A 326 -0.32 3.89 -26.19
CA PRO A 326 -1.14 3.06 -27.07
C PRO A 326 -1.86 1.92 -26.35
N SER A 327 -1.19 1.19 -25.45
CA SER A 327 -1.83 0.12 -24.68
C SER A 327 -2.88 0.66 -23.69
N VAL A 328 -2.67 1.83 -23.09
CA VAL A 328 -3.71 2.51 -22.29
C VAL A 328 -4.93 2.83 -23.15
N VAL A 329 -4.74 3.44 -24.34
CA VAL A 329 -5.83 3.76 -25.25
C VAL A 329 -6.60 2.48 -25.62
N ALA A 330 -5.91 1.44 -26.06
CA ALA A 330 -6.52 0.20 -26.49
C ALA A 330 -7.38 -0.44 -25.39
N ARG A 331 -6.80 -0.61 -24.18
CA ARG A 331 -7.48 -1.31 -23.09
C ARG A 331 -8.61 -0.50 -22.44
N VAL A 332 -8.44 0.81 -22.28
CA VAL A 332 -9.54 1.68 -21.80
C VAL A 332 -10.69 1.68 -22.79
N THR A 333 -10.41 1.88 -24.07
CA THR A 333 -11.45 1.90 -25.12
C THR A 333 -12.17 0.56 -25.23
N GLU A 334 -11.44 -0.56 -25.18
CA GLU A 334 -11.99 -1.90 -25.20
C GLU A 334 -13.06 -2.07 -24.10
N LEU A 335 -12.69 -1.75 -22.84
CA LEU A 335 -13.58 -1.94 -21.69
C LEU A 335 -14.76 -0.96 -21.69
N LEU A 336 -14.57 0.28 -22.16
CA LEU A 336 -15.67 1.25 -22.26
C LEU A 336 -16.66 0.92 -23.38
N ARG A 337 -16.22 0.25 -24.45
CA ARG A 337 -17.08 -0.17 -25.57
C ARG A 337 -17.76 -1.52 -25.36
N ASP A 338 -17.26 -2.30 -24.44
CA ASP A 338 -17.81 -3.61 -24.07
C ASP A 338 -18.08 -3.68 -22.54
N PRO A 339 -19.22 -3.10 -22.10
CA PRO A 339 -19.60 -3.09 -20.68
C PRO A 339 -19.79 -4.49 -20.09
N GLU A 340 -20.18 -5.49 -20.90
CA GLU A 340 -20.35 -6.86 -20.44
C GLU A 340 -19.01 -7.48 -20.08
N LYS A 341 -18.01 -7.30 -20.94
CA LYS A 341 -16.63 -7.70 -20.68
C LYS A 341 -16.06 -6.99 -19.46
N ALA A 342 -16.26 -5.66 -19.35
CA ALA A 342 -15.80 -4.88 -18.22
C ALA A 342 -16.39 -5.43 -16.90
N ARG A 343 -17.71 -5.67 -16.86
CA ARG A 343 -18.39 -6.25 -15.70
C ARG A 343 -17.85 -7.63 -15.37
N ALA A 344 -17.76 -8.54 -16.33
CA ALA A 344 -17.27 -9.90 -16.11
C ALA A 344 -15.82 -9.91 -15.57
N MET A 345 -14.98 -9.00 -16.04
CA MET A 345 -13.60 -8.81 -15.57
C MET A 345 -13.59 -8.25 -14.13
N GLY A 346 -14.45 -7.28 -13.82
CA GLY A 346 -14.61 -6.72 -12.48
C GLY A 346 -15.14 -7.75 -11.47
N GLU A 347 -16.12 -8.58 -11.84
CA GLU A 347 -16.63 -9.67 -11.00
C GLU A 347 -15.53 -10.70 -10.64
N LYS A 348 -14.66 -11.04 -11.60
CA LYS A 348 -13.49 -11.88 -11.33
C LYS A 348 -12.51 -11.20 -10.36
N GLY A 349 -12.33 -9.88 -10.52
CA GLY A 349 -11.51 -9.07 -9.64
C GLY A 349 -12.01 -9.08 -8.20
N LEU A 350 -13.32 -8.85 -8.01
CA LEU A 350 -13.99 -8.91 -6.71
C LEU A 350 -13.81 -10.27 -6.05
N ALA A 351 -14.14 -11.36 -6.76
CA ALA A 351 -13.99 -12.71 -6.22
C ALA A 351 -12.54 -13.05 -5.85
N TRP A 352 -11.57 -12.55 -6.61
CA TRP A 352 -10.15 -12.73 -6.31
C TRP A 352 -9.73 -11.96 -5.06
N VAL A 353 -10.17 -10.70 -4.90
CA VAL A 353 -9.87 -9.90 -3.71
C VAL A 353 -10.49 -10.51 -2.47
N GLU A 354 -11.73 -10.95 -2.53
CA GLU A 354 -12.41 -11.64 -1.42
C GLU A 354 -11.70 -12.91 -0.98
N ARG A 355 -11.11 -13.66 -1.91
CA ARG A 355 -10.38 -14.90 -1.61
C ARG A 355 -8.97 -14.67 -1.09
N GLU A 356 -8.23 -13.69 -1.64
CA GLU A 356 -6.77 -13.60 -1.45
C GLU A 356 -6.29 -12.35 -0.71
N TRP A 357 -7.09 -11.26 -0.70
CA TRP A 357 -6.62 -9.95 -0.33
C TRP A 357 -7.45 -9.23 0.73
N ARG A 358 -8.33 -9.92 1.42
CA ARG A 358 -9.03 -9.31 2.56
C ARG A 358 -8.06 -8.94 3.69
N GLU A 359 -8.35 -7.87 4.40
CA GLU A 359 -7.51 -7.41 5.53
C GLU A 359 -7.37 -8.47 6.62
N GLU A 360 -8.40 -9.29 6.86
CA GLU A 360 -8.36 -10.39 7.84
C GLU A 360 -7.30 -11.44 7.47
N LEU A 361 -7.08 -11.69 6.17
CA LEU A 361 -6.04 -12.62 5.72
C LEU A 361 -4.64 -12.05 5.98
N SER A 362 -4.46 -10.74 5.82
CA SER A 362 -3.19 -10.08 6.16
C SER A 362 -2.93 -10.14 7.66
N ALA A 363 -3.94 -9.92 8.48
CA ALA A 363 -3.84 -10.04 9.93
C ALA A 363 -3.54 -11.48 10.39
N ALA A 364 -4.21 -12.48 9.81
CA ALA A 364 -3.96 -13.89 10.10
C ALA A 364 -2.53 -14.31 9.70
N ARG A 365 -2.04 -13.85 8.55
CA ARG A 365 -0.65 -14.06 8.11
C ARG A 365 0.35 -13.43 9.08
N LEU A 366 0.07 -12.20 9.55
CA LEU A 366 0.93 -11.56 10.56
C LEU A 366 0.93 -12.36 11.85
N SER A 367 -0.22 -12.78 12.36
CA SER A 367 -0.31 -13.60 13.58
C SER A 367 0.54 -14.86 13.47
N ALA A 368 0.43 -15.58 12.35
CA ALA A 368 1.26 -16.78 12.09
C ALA A 368 2.77 -16.46 11.99
N ILE A 369 3.13 -15.28 11.47
CA ILE A 369 4.53 -14.83 11.40
C ILE A 369 5.07 -14.46 12.77
N LEU A 370 4.25 -13.90 13.66
CA LEU A 370 4.64 -13.51 15.01
C LEU A 370 4.78 -14.72 15.97
N GLU A 371 4.07 -15.80 15.72
CA GLU A 371 4.20 -17.01 16.51
C GLU A 371 5.58 -17.64 16.37
N PRO A 372 6.22 -18.05 17.48
CA PRO A 372 7.44 -18.83 17.41
C PRO A 372 7.17 -20.12 16.62
N LYS A 373 8.03 -20.45 15.65
CA LYS A 373 7.96 -21.82 15.10
C LYS A 373 8.18 -22.78 16.24
N SER A 374 7.21 -23.67 16.50
CA SER A 374 7.42 -24.80 17.39
C SER A 374 8.70 -25.51 16.95
N GLN A 375 9.69 -25.60 17.84
CA GLN A 375 10.82 -26.48 17.58
C GLN A 375 10.25 -27.89 17.39
N PRO A 376 10.67 -28.64 16.37
CA PRO A 376 10.33 -30.04 16.33
C PRO A 376 10.81 -30.69 17.65
N PRO A 377 10.06 -31.62 18.23
CA PRO A 377 10.50 -32.34 19.42
C PRO A 377 11.89 -32.93 19.13
N ALA A 378 12.80 -32.75 20.11
CA ALA A 378 14.18 -33.25 20.06
C ALA A 378 14.22 -34.77 19.98
#